data_85f8020cffbb9204033efa946d4c500a
#
_entry.id   85f8020cffbb9204033efa946d4c500a
#
_cell.length_a   1.000
_cell.length_b   1.000
_cell.length_c   1.000
_cell.angle_alpha   90.00
_cell.angle_beta   90.00
_cell.angle_gamma   90.00
#
_symmetry.space_group_name_H-M   'P 1'
#
loop_
_entity.id
_entity.type
_entity.pdbx_description
1 polymer ?
#
loop_
_entity_poly.entity_id
_entity_poly.type
_entity_poly.pdbx_seq_one_letter_code
_entity_poly.pdbx_strand_id
1 'polypeptide(L)'
;MRQSFSIIVATKNRAPMIQALLDSMKEVAGLDKIRPQIIVGDNNSQDETWELLQRTAKTFPLPIKLLKVKRPGKSAVLNDAVRAADGRILVFLDDDVIPDRRWLEASERFFSQKTYHVGQGKIQLQSPDAHDPQVQKLLQRFRTIPHVEYNKTTDRIHSLNGANFAVLRDALERVGPFDERLGPGASGTSEDVELARRFTQAGIGIGYMQEAIAYHRVDRSRLTEEYFKSLHKRQGKSRLLIKDRSVPHILFGISSMTALYGINCVFSKERRRYRSKGRIYHYLGMLEAKWNGQADK
;
A
#
# COMPACT_ATOMS: atom_id res chain seq x y z
N MET A 1 26.46 -13.29 7.61
CA MET A 1 26.10 -11.99 8.25
C MET A 1 24.60 -11.96 8.48
N ARG A 2 24.15 -11.64 9.68
CA ARG A 2 22.71 -11.41 9.95
C ARG A 2 22.22 -10.25 9.07
N GLN A 3 21.03 -10.42 8.47
CA GLN A 3 20.41 -9.35 7.70
C GLN A 3 19.80 -8.33 8.69
N SER A 4 20.11 -7.04 8.53
CA SER A 4 19.53 -5.97 9.33
C SER A 4 18.24 -5.47 8.70
N PHE A 5 17.19 -5.32 9.52
CA PHE A 5 15.87 -4.88 9.08
C PHE A 5 15.55 -3.48 9.64
N SER A 6 14.92 -2.65 8.81
CA SER A 6 14.20 -1.46 9.28
C SER A 6 12.74 -1.58 8.87
N ILE A 7 11.83 -1.60 9.86
CA ILE A 7 10.39 -1.62 9.66
C ILE A 7 9.91 -0.17 9.64
N ILE A 8 9.27 0.23 8.56
CA ILE A 8 8.85 1.60 8.26
C ILE A 8 7.34 1.65 8.21
N VAL A 9 6.75 2.53 9.01
CA VAL A 9 5.31 2.78 9.05
C VAL A 9 5.06 4.28 8.91
N ALA A 10 4.15 4.65 8.01
CA ALA A 10 3.65 6.02 7.89
C ALA A 10 2.23 6.09 8.45
N THR A 11 1.93 7.10 9.26
CA THR A 11 0.60 7.30 9.84
C THR A 11 0.16 8.76 9.80
N LYS A 12 -1.16 9.00 9.85
CA LYS A 12 -1.76 10.32 9.98
C LYS A 12 -3.18 10.23 10.50
N ASN A 13 -3.47 10.86 11.66
CA ASN A 13 -4.80 10.90 12.28
C ASN A 13 -5.42 9.50 12.43
N ARG A 14 -4.65 8.55 12.98
CA ARG A 14 -5.03 7.14 13.07
C ARG A 14 -4.56 6.48 14.35
N ALA A 15 -4.66 7.19 15.50
CA ALA A 15 -4.20 6.71 16.79
C ALA A 15 -4.65 5.26 17.12
N PRO A 16 -5.91 4.86 16.96
CA PRO A 16 -6.33 3.48 17.25
C PRO A 16 -5.73 2.43 16.31
N MET A 17 -5.44 2.81 15.06
CA MET A 17 -4.88 1.88 14.06
C MET A 17 -3.41 1.62 14.33
N ILE A 18 -2.62 2.70 14.47
CA ILE A 18 -1.19 2.57 14.76
C ILE A 18 -0.93 1.91 16.11
N GLN A 19 -1.78 2.15 17.12
CA GLN A 19 -1.68 1.45 18.41
C GLN A 19 -1.86 -0.06 18.22
N ALA A 20 -2.89 -0.49 17.49
CA ALA A 20 -3.15 -1.90 17.25
C ALA A 20 -2.02 -2.58 16.46
N LEU A 21 -1.44 -1.90 15.47
CA LEU A 21 -0.25 -2.39 14.76
C LEU A 21 0.92 -2.57 15.74
N LEU A 22 1.27 -1.54 16.52
CA LEU A 22 2.40 -1.60 17.46
C LEU A 22 2.19 -2.66 18.53
N ASP A 23 0.98 -2.83 19.06
CA ASP A 23 0.68 -3.89 20.01
C ASP A 23 0.85 -5.29 19.39
N SER A 24 0.38 -5.49 18.18
CA SER A 24 0.57 -6.75 17.47
C SER A 24 2.03 -7.06 17.17
N MET A 25 2.85 -6.03 16.92
CA MET A 25 4.28 -6.21 16.66
C MET A 25 5.03 -6.77 17.89
N LYS A 26 4.56 -6.54 19.11
CA LYS A 26 5.15 -7.13 20.33
C LYS A 26 5.09 -8.65 20.33
N GLU A 27 4.09 -9.22 19.65
CA GLU A 27 3.83 -10.66 19.55
C GLU A 27 4.54 -11.34 18.36
N VAL A 28 5.23 -10.56 17.53
CA VAL A 28 5.92 -11.10 16.33
C VAL A 28 7.13 -11.93 16.75
N ALA A 29 7.17 -13.18 16.30
CA ALA A 29 8.28 -14.09 16.59
C ALA A 29 9.60 -13.61 15.95
N GLY A 30 10.69 -13.79 16.66
CA GLY A 30 12.02 -13.38 16.20
C GLY A 30 12.34 -11.91 16.44
N LEU A 31 11.44 -11.12 17.03
CA LEU A 31 11.67 -9.72 17.33
C LEU A 31 12.91 -9.50 18.23
N ASP A 32 13.10 -10.36 19.22
CA ASP A 32 14.25 -10.38 20.13
C ASP A 32 15.55 -10.82 19.46
N LYS A 33 15.46 -11.72 18.45
CA LYS A 33 16.61 -12.28 17.75
C LYS A 33 17.05 -11.38 16.59
N ILE A 34 16.11 -10.95 15.76
CA ILE A 34 16.37 -10.13 14.56
C ILE A 34 16.68 -8.69 14.96
N ARG A 35 15.98 -8.18 16.00
CA ARG A 35 16.11 -6.81 16.54
C ARG A 35 16.01 -5.74 15.45
N PRO A 36 14.88 -5.68 14.71
CA PRO A 36 14.73 -4.69 13.66
C PRO A 36 14.72 -3.28 14.25
N GLN A 37 15.21 -2.31 13.49
CA GLN A 37 14.93 -0.92 13.76
C GLN A 37 13.46 -0.64 13.39
N ILE A 38 12.72 0.02 14.25
CA ILE A 38 11.33 0.43 13.99
C ILE A 38 11.30 1.94 13.80
N ILE A 39 10.73 2.39 12.70
CA ILE A 39 10.60 3.80 12.36
C ILE A 39 9.13 4.09 12.09
N VAL A 40 8.55 4.99 12.87
CA VAL A 40 7.18 5.46 12.65
C VAL A 40 7.22 6.93 12.29
N GLY A 41 6.75 7.24 11.08
CA GLY A 41 6.62 8.60 10.60
C GLY A 41 5.18 9.11 10.73
N ASP A 42 4.99 10.18 11.49
CA ASP A 42 3.72 10.90 11.60
C ASP A 42 3.65 12.04 10.59
N ASN A 43 2.64 12.02 9.71
CA ASN A 43 2.43 13.07 8.71
C ASN A 43 1.63 14.25 9.27
N ASN A 44 2.14 14.83 10.36
CA ASN A 44 1.56 16.01 11.01
C ASN A 44 0.11 15.78 11.43
N SER A 45 -0.14 14.74 12.23
CA SER A 45 -1.45 14.43 12.82
C SER A 45 -1.97 15.58 13.69
N GLN A 46 -3.30 15.72 13.74
CA GLN A 46 -4.01 16.73 14.52
C GLN A 46 -4.86 16.09 15.64
N ASP A 47 -4.89 14.76 15.70
CA ASP A 47 -5.49 13.97 16.79
C ASP A 47 -4.39 13.52 17.78
N GLU A 48 -4.74 12.63 18.71
CA GLU A 48 -3.82 12.10 19.71
C GLU A 48 -2.73 11.13 19.18
N THR A 49 -2.61 10.96 17.85
CA THR A 49 -1.66 10.00 17.24
C THR A 49 -0.21 10.28 17.71
N TRP A 50 0.24 11.54 17.68
CA TRP A 50 1.61 11.87 18.05
C TRP A 50 1.92 11.62 19.52
N GLU A 51 1.05 12.05 20.42
CA GLU A 51 1.17 11.83 21.87
C GLU A 51 1.15 10.34 22.21
N LEU A 52 0.29 9.57 21.53
CA LEU A 52 0.23 8.12 21.66
C LEU A 52 1.55 7.48 21.23
N LEU A 53 2.12 7.86 20.10
CA LEU A 53 3.40 7.35 19.63
C LEU A 53 4.53 7.65 20.61
N GLN A 54 4.58 8.85 21.19
CA GLN A 54 5.57 9.22 22.19
C GLN A 54 5.46 8.37 23.48
N ARG A 55 4.24 8.06 23.92
CA ARG A 55 4.01 7.17 25.09
C ARG A 55 4.41 5.74 24.77
N THR A 56 3.97 5.21 23.61
CA THR A 56 4.25 3.82 23.21
C THR A 56 5.75 3.59 23.02
N ALA A 57 6.47 4.54 22.43
CA ALA A 57 7.91 4.41 22.20
C ALA A 57 8.72 4.25 23.51
N LYS A 58 8.23 4.77 24.64
CA LYS A 58 8.89 4.62 25.96
C LYS A 58 8.77 3.22 26.54
N THR A 59 7.73 2.49 26.17
CA THR A 59 7.40 1.17 26.77
C THR A 59 7.53 0.01 25.79
N PHE A 60 7.86 0.29 24.54
CA PHE A 60 8.01 -0.75 23.53
C PHE A 60 9.30 -1.56 23.76
N PRO A 61 9.31 -2.89 23.53
CA PRO A 61 10.47 -3.76 23.78
C PRO A 61 11.74 -3.40 22.99
N LEU A 62 11.59 -2.72 21.87
CA LEU A 62 12.69 -2.22 21.03
C LEU A 62 12.59 -0.70 20.87
N PRO A 63 13.69 0.00 20.63
CA PRO A 63 13.64 1.43 20.33
C PRO A 63 12.80 1.73 19.08
N ILE A 64 11.83 2.65 19.20
CA ILE A 64 11.07 3.19 18.09
C ILE A 64 11.62 4.58 17.76
N LYS A 65 12.09 4.76 16.51
CA LYS A 65 12.47 6.07 16.01
C LYS A 65 11.23 6.78 15.48
N LEU A 66 10.85 7.88 16.10
CA LEU A 66 9.70 8.69 15.70
C LEU A 66 10.15 9.84 14.81
N LEU A 67 9.42 10.05 13.70
CA LEU A 67 9.64 11.18 12.79
C LEU A 67 8.34 11.99 12.67
N LYS A 68 8.43 13.31 12.86
CA LYS A 68 7.32 14.23 12.60
C LYS A 68 7.56 14.94 11.26
N VAL A 69 6.79 14.58 10.24
CA VAL A 69 6.99 15.04 8.87
C VAL A 69 5.91 16.05 8.49
N LYS A 70 6.31 17.32 8.34
CA LYS A 70 5.39 18.42 8.02
C LYS A 70 5.01 18.47 6.55
N ARG A 71 5.89 17.99 5.64
CA ARG A 71 5.55 17.91 4.21
C ARG A 71 4.35 16.96 4.02
N PRO A 72 3.34 17.37 3.23
CA PRO A 72 2.16 16.53 3.04
C PRO A 72 2.49 15.27 2.23
N GLY A 73 1.80 14.18 2.54
CA GLY A 73 1.84 12.95 1.77
C GLY A 73 2.62 11.81 2.42
N LYS A 74 2.06 10.60 2.26
CA LYS A 74 2.67 9.34 2.72
C LYS A 74 4.07 9.14 2.14
N SER A 75 4.26 9.44 0.85
CA SER A 75 5.55 9.29 0.17
C SER A 75 6.65 10.15 0.80
N ALA A 76 6.34 11.37 1.25
CA ALA A 76 7.29 12.22 1.96
C ALA A 76 7.73 11.58 3.28
N VAL A 77 6.79 10.99 4.02
CA VAL A 77 7.09 10.25 5.27
C VAL A 77 7.96 9.04 4.99
N LEU A 78 7.61 8.24 3.97
CA LEU A 78 8.40 7.05 3.60
C LEU A 78 9.82 7.43 3.18
N ASN A 79 10.01 8.52 2.44
CA ASN A 79 11.34 9.00 2.05
C ASN A 79 12.18 9.45 3.25
N ASP A 80 11.58 10.19 4.20
CA ASP A 80 12.27 10.59 5.43
C ASP A 80 12.63 9.36 6.29
N ALA A 81 11.73 8.39 6.38
CA ALA A 81 11.96 7.15 7.10
C ALA A 81 13.05 6.29 6.46
N VAL A 82 13.10 6.19 5.12
CA VAL A 82 14.19 5.50 4.40
C VAL A 82 15.53 6.14 4.67
N ARG A 83 15.62 7.48 4.69
CA ARG A 83 16.86 8.19 5.04
C ARG A 83 17.29 7.96 6.49
N ALA A 84 16.33 7.79 7.39
CA ALA A 84 16.55 7.56 8.82
C ALA A 84 16.80 6.08 9.18
N ALA A 85 16.61 5.18 8.21
CA ALA A 85 16.75 3.73 8.38
C ALA A 85 18.21 3.29 8.25
N ASP A 86 18.62 2.30 9.05
CA ASP A 86 19.98 1.72 9.02
C ASP A 86 19.98 0.29 8.45
N GLY A 87 18.80 -0.32 8.33
CA GLY A 87 18.65 -1.70 7.88
C GLY A 87 19.00 -1.88 6.40
N ARG A 88 19.59 -3.03 6.08
CA ARG A 88 19.78 -3.46 4.69
C ARG A 88 18.47 -3.84 4.01
N ILE A 89 17.52 -4.39 4.77
CA ILE A 89 16.18 -4.71 4.31
C ILE A 89 15.22 -3.66 4.88
N LEU A 90 14.55 -2.95 4.00
CA LEU A 90 13.53 -1.96 4.32
C LEU A 90 12.18 -2.62 4.16
N VAL A 91 11.42 -2.69 5.23
CA VAL A 91 10.09 -3.30 5.25
C VAL A 91 9.05 -2.21 5.47
N PHE A 92 8.06 -2.18 4.60
CA PHE A 92 6.99 -1.19 4.62
C PHE A 92 5.68 -1.85 5.03
N LEU A 93 5.04 -1.29 6.04
CA LEU A 93 3.71 -1.65 6.52
C LEU A 93 2.80 -0.43 6.56
N ASP A 94 1.53 -0.60 6.19
CA ASP A 94 0.51 0.39 6.50
C ASP A 94 0.11 0.34 7.97
N ASP A 95 -0.40 1.44 8.50
CA ASP A 95 -0.79 1.58 9.91
C ASP A 95 -2.09 0.84 10.28
N ASP A 96 -2.81 0.28 9.29
CA ASP A 96 -4.07 -0.44 9.45
C ASP A 96 -3.97 -1.97 9.18
N VAL A 97 -2.75 -2.51 9.30
CA VAL A 97 -2.50 -3.95 9.22
C VAL A 97 -2.03 -4.54 10.55
N ILE A 98 -2.20 -5.84 10.69
CA ILE A 98 -1.71 -6.66 11.80
C ILE A 98 -0.78 -7.73 11.21
N PRO A 99 0.54 -7.69 11.45
CA PRO A 99 1.45 -8.73 10.99
C PRO A 99 1.16 -10.07 11.69
N ASP A 100 1.26 -11.17 10.94
CA ASP A 100 1.21 -12.53 11.50
C ASP A 100 2.40 -12.74 12.47
N ARG A 101 2.20 -13.62 13.44
CA ARG A 101 3.26 -13.93 14.42
C ARG A 101 4.59 -14.32 13.77
N ARG A 102 4.58 -15.02 12.65
CA ARG A 102 5.78 -15.48 11.93
C ARG A 102 6.21 -14.56 10.78
N TRP A 103 5.58 -13.41 10.63
CA TRP A 103 5.79 -12.48 9.53
C TRP A 103 7.26 -12.05 9.34
N LEU A 104 7.95 -11.70 10.45
CA LEU A 104 9.33 -11.22 10.40
C LEU A 104 10.32 -12.34 10.04
N GLU A 105 10.16 -13.52 10.64
CA GLU A 105 10.97 -14.70 10.31
C GLU A 105 10.75 -15.16 8.85
N ALA A 106 9.52 -15.08 8.36
CA ALA A 106 9.19 -15.39 6.97
C ALA A 106 9.86 -14.40 6.00
N SER A 107 9.88 -13.11 6.35
CA SER A 107 10.59 -12.09 5.58
C SER A 107 12.10 -12.34 5.58
N GLU A 108 12.69 -12.70 6.72
CA GLU A 108 14.11 -13.06 6.82
C GLU A 108 14.46 -14.27 5.93
N ARG A 109 13.65 -15.33 5.99
CA ARG A 109 13.85 -16.53 5.13
C ARG A 109 13.79 -16.17 3.64
N PHE A 110 12.85 -15.34 3.23
CA PHE A 110 12.72 -14.91 1.84
C PHE A 110 14.00 -14.24 1.32
N PHE A 111 14.50 -13.24 2.03
CA PHE A 111 15.72 -12.53 1.61
C PHE A 111 17.00 -13.36 1.78
N SER A 112 17.00 -14.35 2.65
CA SER A 112 18.14 -15.29 2.81
C SER A 112 18.36 -16.17 1.58
N GLN A 113 17.33 -16.42 0.79
CA GLN A 113 17.42 -17.17 -0.48
C GLN A 113 18.14 -16.39 -1.59
N LYS A 114 18.29 -15.06 -1.45
CA LYS A 114 18.98 -14.16 -2.40
C LYS A 114 18.43 -14.20 -3.84
N THR A 115 17.24 -14.72 -4.06
CA THR A 115 16.60 -14.83 -5.38
C THR A 115 16.02 -13.49 -5.84
N TYR A 116 15.43 -12.74 -4.90
CA TYR A 116 14.78 -11.47 -5.17
C TYR A 116 15.31 -10.36 -4.28
N HIS A 117 15.35 -9.13 -4.84
CA HIS A 117 15.72 -7.92 -4.11
C HIS A 117 14.48 -7.16 -3.58
N VAL A 118 13.31 -7.51 -4.07
CA VAL A 118 12.02 -6.94 -3.68
C VAL A 118 11.05 -8.07 -3.42
N GLY A 119 10.28 -7.99 -2.33
CA GLY A 119 9.27 -8.96 -1.96
C GLY A 119 7.93 -8.30 -1.63
N GLN A 120 6.86 -8.81 -2.22
CA GLN A 120 5.48 -8.50 -1.83
C GLN A 120 5.00 -9.53 -0.84
N GLY A 121 4.63 -9.13 0.35
CA GLY A 121 4.01 -10.00 1.35
C GLY A 121 2.55 -10.32 1.03
N LYS A 122 2.06 -11.41 1.60
CA LYS A 122 0.65 -11.77 1.55
C LYS A 122 -0.17 -10.78 2.38
N ILE A 123 -1.33 -10.35 1.85
CA ILE A 123 -2.28 -9.50 2.57
C ILE A 123 -3.61 -10.25 2.60
N GLN A 124 -4.04 -10.62 3.80
CA GLN A 124 -5.33 -11.26 4.03
C GLN A 124 -6.28 -10.29 4.74
N LEU A 125 -7.57 -10.50 4.57
CA LEU A 125 -8.58 -9.70 5.25
C LEU A 125 -8.88 -10.35 6.61
N GLN A 126 -8.80 -9.56 7.67
CA GLN A 126 -9.18 -9.98 9.02
C GLN A 126 -10.16 -8.97 9.61
N SER A 127 -11.31 -9.46 9.99
CA SER A 127 -12.32 -8.70 10.74
C SER A 127 -13.30 -9.71 11.35
N PRO A 128 -13.91 -9.41 12.49
CA PRO A 128 -15.08 -10.15 12.96
C PRO A 128 -16.17 -10.29 11.88
N ASP A 129 -16.28 -9.25 11.05
CA ASP A 129 -17.24 -9.17 9.94
C ASP A 129 -16.74 -9.84 8.64
N ALA A 130 -15.50 -10.35 8.59
CA ALA A 130 -14.95 -10.93 7.36
C ALA A 130 -15.74 -12.16 6.88
N HIS A 131 -16.44 -12.84 7.77
CA HIS A 131 -17.28 -14.00 7.46
C HIS A 131 -18.77 -13.63 7.26
N ASP A 132 -19.17 -12.38 7.49
CA ASP A 132 -20.54 -11.90 7.22
C ASP A 132 -20.82 -12.01 5.71
N PRO A 133 -21.86 -12.74 5.26
CA PRO A 133 -22.19 -12.89 3.84
C PRO A 133 -22.44 -11.56 3.12
N GLN A 134 -23.00 -10.58 3.81
CA GLN A 134 -23.24 -9.24 3.24
C GLN A 134 -21.92 -8.51 3.03
N VAL A 135 -21.00 -8.55 4.00
CA VAL A 135 -19.66 -7.97 3.88
C VAL A 135 -18.87 -8.65 2.77
N GLN A 136 -18.92 -9.98 2.68
CA GLN A 136 -18.28 -10.74 1.60
C GLN A 136 -18.79 -10.31 0.21
N LYS A 137 -20.09 -10.10 0.06
CA LYS A 137 -20.68 -9.60 -1.18
C LYS A 137 -20.17 -8.21 -1.52
N LEU A 138 -20.05 -7.30 -0.54
CA LEU A 138 -19.53 -5.95 -0.75
C LEU A 138 -18.02 -5.97 -1.08
N LEU A 139 -17.23 -6.80 -0.43
CA LEU A 139 -15.81 -7.01 -0.73
C LEU A 139 -15.60 -7.49 -2.17
N GLN A 140 -16.40 -8.46 -2.62
CA GLN A 140 -16.35 -8.96 -4.00
C GLN A 140 -16.78 -7.91 -5.03
N ARG A 141 -17.77 -7.07 -4.66
CA ARG A 141 -18.30 -6.00 -5.50
C ARG A 141 -17.30 -4.86 -5.67
N PHE A 142 -16.87 -4.27 -4.58
CA PHE A 142 -16.10 -3.02 -4.61
C PHE A 142 -14.59 -3.25 -4.74
N ARG A 143 -14.04 -4.26 -4.06
CA ARG A 143 -12.60 -4.57 -4.07
C ARG A 143 -11.72 -3.35 -3.72
N THR A 144 -12.17 -2.56 -2.77
CA THR A 144 -11.54 -1.30 -2.33
C THR A 144 -10.59 -1.48 -1.15
N ILE A 145 -10.60 -2.67 -0.54
CA ILE A 145 -9.69 -3.02 0.56
C ILE A 145 -8.53 -3.84 -0.01
N PRO A 146 -7.28 -3.54 0.36
CA PRO A 146 -6.12 -4.31 -0.07
C PRO A 146 -6.23 -5.79 0.28
N HIS A 147 -6.07 -6.63 -0.73
CA HIS A 147 -5.99 -8.08 -0.59
C HIS A 147 -5.00 -8.61 -1.63
N VAL A 148 -3.95 -9.29 -1.18
CA VAL A 148 -2.89 -9.84 -2.03
C VAL A 148 -2.69 -11.30 -1.68
N GLU A 149 -3.18 -12.15 -2.56
CA GLU A 149 -2.99 -13.59 -2.47
C GLU A 149 -2.81 -14.16 -3.88
N TYR A 150 -1.61 -14.67 -4.14
CA TYR A 150 -1.28 -15.33 -5.40
C TYR A 150 -1.25 -16.84 -5.21
N ASN A 151 -1.37 -17.58 -6.32
CA ASN A 151 -1.22 -19.04 -6.30
C ASN A 151 0.20 -19.42 -5.85
N LYS A 152 0.35 -20.60 -5.23
CA LYS A 152 1.64 -21.10 -4.73
C LYS A 152 2.76 -21.18 -5.79
N THR A 153 2.37 -21.29 -7.06
CA THR A 153 3.31 -21.36 -8.20
C THR A 153 3.69 -20.00 -8.76
N THR A 154 3.24 -18.88 -8.15
CA THR A 154 3.57 -17.54 -8.63
C THR A 154 4.88 -17.10 -8.00
N ASP A 155 5.97 -17.20 -8.74
CA ASP A 155 7.30 -16.80 -8.27
C ASP A 155 7.58 -15.32 -8.48
N ARG A 156 7.10 -14.75 -9.60
CA ARG A 156 7.31 -13.35 -9.97
C ARG A 156 6.02 -12.59 -10.15
N ILE A 157 5.97 -11.41 -9.57
CA ILE A 157 4.83 -10.50 -9.66
C ILE A 157 5.25 -9.15 -10.24
N HIS A 158 4.29 -8.32 -10.66
CA HIS A 158 4.56 -7.06 -11.36
C HIS A 158 3.99 -5.83 -10.66
N SER A 159 3.48 -6.00 -9.44
CA SER A 159 2.89 -4.91 -8.67
C SER A 159 3.28 -5.03 -7.21
N LEU A 160 3.33 -3.89 -6.53
CA LEU A 160 3.43 -3.81 -5.08
C LEU A 160 2.12 -3.29 -4.50
N ASN A 161 1.90 -3.62 -3.24
CA ASN A 161 0.87 -3.04 -2.40
C ASN A 161 1.53 -2.53 -1.12
N GLY A 162 1.34 -1.26 -0.83
CA GLY A 162 1.98 -0.54 0.26
C GLY A 162 1.76 -1.11 1.66
N ALA A 163 0.71 -1.94 1.81
CA ALA A 163 0.34 -2.48 3.10
C ALA A 163 1.29 -3.58 3.64
N ASN A 164 2.08 -4.24 2.76
CA ASN A 164 3.04 -5.27 3.20
C ASN A 164 4.04 -5.59 2.10
N PHE A 165 5.16 -4.89 2.02
CA PHE A 165 6.25 -5.24 1.11
C PHE A 165 7.62 -4.94 1.73
N ALA A 166 8.66 -5.52 1.16
CA ALA A 166 10.03 -5.28 1.58
C ALA A 166 10.98 -5.18 0.39
N VAL A 167 12.09 -4.47 0.58
CA VAL A 167 13.07 -4.22 -0.48
C VAL A 167 14.48 -4.16 0.11
N LEU A 168 15.46 -4.70 -0.60
CA LEU A 168 16.86 -4.43 -0.29
C LEU A 168 17.17 -2.95 -0.56
N ARG A 169 17.87 -2.31 0.36
CA ARG A 169 18.24 -0.90 0.27
C ARG A 169 18.89 -0.54 -1.07
N ASP A 170 19.84 -1.33 -1.52
CA ASP A 170 20.53 -1.13 -2.79
C ASP A 170 19.60 -1.15 -4.00
N ALA A 171 18.57 -2.00 -3.97
CA ALA A 171 17.55 -2.03 -5.02
C ALA A 171 16.70 -0.75 -5.04
N LEU A 172 16.34 -0.23 -3.87
CA LEU A 172 15.61 1.05 -3.78
C LEU A 172 16.49 2.23 -4.23
N GLU A 173 17.76 2.25 -3.82
CA GLU A 173 18.71 3.30 -4.22
C GLU A 173 18.92 3.33 -5.74
N ARG A 174 18.95 2.18 -6.40
CA ARG A 174 19.07 2.08 -7.87
C ARG A 174 17.89 2.69 -8.62
N VAL A 175 16.68 2.63 -8.08
CA VAL A 175 15.48 3.17 -8.74
C VAL A 175 15.07 4.53 -8.21
N GLY A 176 15.65 4.96 -7.08
CA GLY A 176 15.37 6.23 -6.43
C GLY A 176 14.17 6.21 -5.47
N PRO A 177 13.94 7.34 -4.76
CA PRO A 177 12.94 7.46 -3.70
C PRO A 177 11.50 7.36 -4.23
N PHE A 178 10.53 7.31 -3.32
CA PHE A 178 9.11 7.43 -3.68
C PHE A 178 8.82 8.80 -4.31
N ASP A 179 7.95 8.83 -5.32
CA ASP A 179 7.46 10.09 -5.90
C ASP A 179 6.49 10.78 -4.94
N GLU A 180 6.91 11.91 -4.35
CA GLU A 180 6.13 12.64 -3.34
C GLU A 180 4.82 13.26 -3.91
N ARG A 181 4.66 13.31 -5.23
CA ARG A 181 3.39 13.69 -5.87
C ARG A 181 2.33 12.61 -5.77
N LEU A 182 2.73 11.36 -5.44
CA LEU A 182 1.85 10.19 -5.36
C LEU A 182 1.55 9.80 -3.90
N GLY A 183 0.47 9.04 -3.73
CA GLY A 183 0.08 8.47 -2.44
C GLY A 183 -0.94 9.30 -1.67
N PRO A 184 -1.44 8.75 -0.54
CA PRO A 184 -2.34 9.45 0.38
C PRO A 184 -1.74 10.79 0.86
N GLY A 185 -2.55 11.85 0.83
CA GLY A 185 -2.11 13.21 1.18
C GLY A 185 -1.48 14.00 0.03
N ALA A 186 -1.30 13.38 -1.16
CA ALA A 186 -0.89 13.99 -2.42
C ALA A 186 -1.94 13.68 -3.51
N SER A 187 -1.61 12.95 -4.59
CA SER A 187 -2.59 12.54 -5.60
C SER A 187 -3.62 11.52 -5.09
N GLY A 188 -3.34 10.88 -3.97
CA GLY A 188 -4.23 10.00 -3.23
C GLY A 188 -3.92 8.51 -3.29
N THR A 189 -3.12 8.03 -4.25
CA THR A 189 -2.76 6.60 -4.39
C THR A 189 -1.53 6.39 -5.27
N SER A 190 -1.12 5.10 -5.42
CA SER A 190 -0.25 4.58 -6.49
C SER A 190 1.24 4.84 -6.34
N GLU A 191 1.72 5.25 -5.17
CA GLU A 191 3.14 5.39 -4.85
C GLU A 191 3.88 4.05 -4.94
N ASP A 192 3.23 2.98 -4.49
CA ASP A 192 3.70 1.59 -4.52
C ASP A 192 3.68 0.98 -5.94
N VAL A 193 2.63 1.25 -6.70
CA VAL A 193 2.49 0.80 -8.09
C VAL A 193 3.53 1.49 -8.98
N GLU A 194 3.80 2.77 -8.75
CA GLU A 194 4.82 3.53 -9.47
C GLU A 194 6.22 2.97 -9.17
N LEU A 195 6.51 2.73 -7.91
CA LEU A 195 7.77 2.13 -7.47
C LEU A 195 7.96 0.73 -8.09
N ALA A 196 6.93 -0.11 -8.11
CA ALA A 196 6.96 -1.44 -8.74
C ALA A 196 7.27 -1.34 -10.24
N ARG A 197 6.73 -0.32 -10.93
CA ARG A 197 7.02 -0.05 -12.34
C ARG A 197 8.51 0.25 -12.54
N ARG A 198 9.10 1.10 -11.69
CA ARG A 198 10.54 1.42 -11.78
C ARG A 198 11.42 0.19 -11.52
N PHE A 199 11.09 -0.65 -10.54
CA PHE A 199 11.80 -1.93 -10.35
C PHE A 199 11.74 -2.79 -11.62
N THR A 200 10.56 -2.96 -12.19
CA THR A 200 10.39 -3.74 -13.44
C THR A 200 11.20 -3.17 -14.59
N GLN A 201 11.22 -1.85 -14.76
CA GLN A 201 12.00 -1.17 -15.81
C GLN A 201 13.51 -1.29 -15.60
N ALA A 202 13.96 -1.35 -14.35
CA ALA A 202 15.36 -1.58 -14.00
C ALA A 202 15.78 -3.08 -14.06
N GLY A 203 14.88 -3.96 -14.50
CA GLY A 203 15.13 -5.41 -14.54
C GLY A 203 15.12 -6.10 -13.17
N ILE A 204 14.67 -5.40 -12.11
CA ILE A 204 14.60 -5.94 -10.76
C ILE A 204 13.29 -6.71 -10.60
N GLY A 205 13.37 -8.01 -10.39
CA GLY A 205 12.22 -8.88 -10.17
C GLY A 205 11.62 -8.69 -8.78
N ILE A 206 10.28 -8.75 -8.71
CA ILE A 206 9.53 -8.74 -7.46
C ILE A 206 9.08 -10.17 -7.16
N GLY A 207 9.49 -10.73 -6.03
CA GLY A 207 9.06 -12.05 -5.58
C GLY A 207 7.83 -11.99 -4.68
N TYR A 208 7.19 -13.13 -4.45
CA TYR A 208 6.06 -13.26 -3.55
C TYR A 208 6.48 -13.89 -2.22
N MET A 209 6.40 -13.13 -1.13
CA MET A 209 6.66 -13.59 0.24
C MET A 209 5.37 -14.22 0.80
N GLN A 210 5.04 -15.43 0.35
CA GLN A 210 3.78 -16.10 0.67
C GLN A 210 3.53 -16.27 2.17
N GLU A 211 4.61 -16.52 2.94
CA GLU A 211 4.51 -16.76 4.38
C GLU A 211 4.63 -15.48 5.23
N ALA A 212 5.04 -14.37 4.63
CA ALA A 212 5.05 -13.07 5.30
C ALA A 212 3.66 -12.43 5.22
N ILE A 213 2.77 -12.87 6.11
CA ILE A 213 1.35 -12.50 6.09
C ILE A 213 1.12 -11.25 6.94
N ALA A 214 0.37 -10.29 6.41
CA ALA A 214 -0.23 -9.19 7.15
C ALA A 214 -1.75 -9.22 6.97
N TYR A 215 -2.47 -8.99 8.06
CA TYR A 215 -3.93 -8.98 8.07
C TYR A 215 -4.42 -7.52 7.98
N HIS A 216 -5.13 -7.20 6.92
CA HIS A 216 -5.73 -5.89 6.73
C HIS A 216 -7.14 -5.85 7.31
N ARG A 217 -7.46 -4.82 8.10
CA ARG A 217 -8.79 -4.64 8.67
C ARG A 217 -9.82 -4.34 7.58
N VAL A 218 -11.01 -4.91 7.73
CA VAL A 218 -12.16 -4.59 6.88
C VAL A 218 -12.81 -3.33 7.43
N ASP A 219 -12.57 -2.22 6.75
CA ASP A 219 -13.26 -0.94 7.04
C ASP A 219 -14.51 -0.84 6.16
N ARG A 220 -15.69 -0.96 6.78
CA ARG A 220 -16.99 -0.90 6.09
C ARG A 220 -17.21 0.44 5.37
N SER A 221 -16.60 1.53 5.83
CA SER A 221 -16.69 2.83 5.17
C SER A 221 -16.08 2.82 3.76
N ARG A 222 -15.13 1.92 3.51
CA ARG A 222 -14.53 1.70 2.19
C ARG A 222 -15.39 0.82 1.26
N LEU A 223 -16.45 0.20 1.78
CA LEU A 223 -17.35 -0.69 1.04
C LEU A 223 -18.63 0.02 0.59
N THR A 224 -18.49 1.27 0.15
CA THR A 224 -19.57 2.12 -0.35
C THR A 224 -19.33 2.55 -1.80
N GLU A 225 -20.40 2.94 -2.46
CA GLU A 225 -20.35 3.43 -3.85
C GLU A 225 -19.54 4.74 -3.95
N GLU A 226 -19.67 5.62 -2.96
CA GLU A 226 -18.98 6.90 -2.86
C GLU A 226 -17.46 6.67 -2.73
N TYR A 227 -17.05 5.77 -1.83
CA TYR A 227 -15.64 5.44 -1.67
C TYR A 227 -15.06 4.79 -2.92
N PHE A 228 -15.79 3.83 -3.53
CA PHE A 228 -15.40 3.19 -4.78
C PHE A 228 -15.18 4.21 -5.90
N LYS A 229 -16.11 5.13 -6.11
CA LYS A 229 -15.99 6.23 -7.09
C LYS A 229 -14.78 7.11 -6.79
N SER A 230 -14.66 7.55 -5.53
CA SER A 230 -13.56 8.41 -5.09
C SER A 230 -12.20 7.74 -5.28
N LEU A 231 -12.06 6.48 -4.89
CA LEU A 231 -10.82 5.71 -5.05
C LEU A 231 -10.40 5.62 -6.52
N HIS A 232 -11.31 5.22 -7.41
CA HIS A 232 -10.98 5.10 -8.83
C HIS A 232 -10.65 6.44 -9.50
N LYS A 233 -11.31 7.54 -9.09
CA LYS A 233 -10.93 8.87 -9.56
C LYS A 233 -9.53 9.27 -9.09
N ARG A 234 -9.17 9.03 -7.82
CA ARG A 234 -7.81 9.27 -7.31
C ARG A 234 -6.77 8.44 -8.06
N GLN A 235 -7.07 7.16 -8.33
CA GLN A 235 -6.19 6.32 -9.16
C GLN A 235 -6.02 6.88 -10.57
N GLY A 236 -7.06 7.45 -11.17
CA GLY A 236 -6.99 8.14 -12.45
C GLY A 236 -6.07 9.35 -12.43
N LYS A 237 -6.21 10.22 -11.42
CA LYS A 237 -5.31 11.38 -11.21
C LYS A 237 -3.87 10.94 -11.07
N SER A 238 -3.59 10.00 -10.17
CA SER A 238 -2.24 9.46 -9.96
C SER A 238 -1.65 8.86 -11.24
N ARG A 239 -2.48 8.22 -12.07
CA ARG A 239 -2.02 7.60 -13.31
C ARG A 239 -1.46 8.58 -14.32
N LEU A 240 -1.99 9.82 -14.39
CA LEU A 240 -1.46 10.86 -15.26
C LEU A 240 -0.06 11.31 -14.84
N LEU A 241 0.23 11.37 -13.54
CA LEU A 241 1.56 11.69 -13.04
C LEU A 241 2.60 10.62 -13.41
N ILE A 242 2.15 9.35 -13.52
CA ILE A 242 3.02 8.22 -13.90
C ILE A 242 3.22 8.17 -15.42
N LYS A 243 2.17 8.42 -16.18
CA LYS A 243 2.18 8.38 -17.64
C LYS A 243 1.12 9.32 -18.19
N ASP A 244 1.55 10.38 -18.83
CA ASP A 244 0.64 11.33 -19.46
C ASP A 244 -0.22 10.66 -20.55
N ARG A 245 -1.43 11.18 -20.71
CA ARG A 245 -2.42 10.72 -21.68
C ARG A 245 -3.10 11.92 -22.32
N SER A 246 -3.24 11.88 -23.65
CA SER A 246 -3.97 12.91 -24.37
C SER A 246 -5.46 12.89 -24.06
N VAL A 247 -6.12 14.05 -24.11
CA VAL A 247 -7.56 14.17 -23.90
C VAL A 247 -8.38 13.26 -24.82
N PRO A 248 -8.09 13.17 -26.15
CA PRO A 248 -8.79 12.23 -27.02
C PRO A 248 -8.69 10.77 -26.56
N HIS A 249 -7.51 10.33 -26.07
CA HIS A 249 -7.34 8.99 -25.51
C HIS A 249 -8.21 8.77 -24.25
N ILE A 250 -8.30 9.76 -23.39
CA ILE A 250 -9.14 9.69 -22.17
C ILE A 250 -10.62 9.59 -22.55
N LEU A 251 -11.09 10.44 -23.47
CA LEU A 251 -12.48 10.43 -23.94
C LEU A 251 -12.84 9.11 -24.62
N PHE A 252 -11.96 8.57 -25.46
CA PHE A 252 -12.13 7.24 -26.04
C PHE A 252 -12.24 6.16 -24.96
N GLY A 253 -11.39 6.25 -23.91
CA GLY A 253 -11.45 5.35 -22.76
C GLY A 253 -12.78 5.42 -22.01
N ILE A 254 -13.33 6.63 -21.79
CA ILE A 254 -14.66 6.82 -21.18
C ILE A 254 -15.73 6.16 -22.04
N SER A 255 -15.79 6.49 -23.33
CA SER A 255 -16.82 5.99 -24.27
C SER A 255 -16.80 4.46 -24.37
N SER A 256 -15.61 3.87 -24.58
CA SER A 256 -15.46 2.42 -24.70
C SER A 256 -15.83 1.68 -23.42
N MET A 257 -15.45 2.21 -22.24
CA MET A 257 -15.80 1.59 -20.97
C MET A 257 -17.27 1.77 -20.62
N THR A 258 -17.91 2.85 -21.06
CA THR A 258 -19.37 3.07 -20.88
C THR A 258 -20.17 2.07 -21.72
N ALA A 259 -19.78 1.86 -22.99
CA ALA A 259 -20.38 0.82 -23.83
C ALA A 259 -20.22 -0.57 -23.20
N LEU A 260 -19.00 -0.90 -22.75
CA LEU A 260 -18.73 -2.19 -22.07
C LEU A 260 -19.54 -2.32 -20.76
N TYR A 261 -19.73 -1.24 -20.02
CA TYR A 261 -20.55 -1.25 -18.80
C TYR A 261 -22.01 -1.55 -19.15
N GLY A 262 -22.58 -0.95 -20.19
CA GLY A 262 -23.93 -1.25 -20.67
C GLY A 262 -24.08 -2.74 -21.03
N ILE A 263 -23.16 -3.29 -21.82
CA ILE A 263 -23.13 -4.72 -22.16
C ILE A 263 -23.06 -5.59 -20.88
N ASN A 264 -22.20 -5.23 -19.92
CA ASN A 264 -22.05 -5.97 -18.68
C ASN A 264 -23.28 -5.87 -17.76
N CYS A 265 -24.09 -4.82 -17.85
CA CYS A 265 -25.35 -4.71 -17.14
C CYS A 265 -26.38 -5.75 -17.60
N VAL A 266 -26.37 -6.08 -18.89
CA VAL A 266 -27.33 -7.02 -19.49
C VAL A 266 -26.83 -8.47 -19.41
N PHE A 267 -25.56 -8.70 -19.76
CA PHE A 267 -25.06 -10.05 -20.04
C PHE A 267 -24.05 -10.59 -19.01
N SER A 268 -23.66 -9.83 -18.00
CA SER A 268 -22.53 -10.22 -17.16
C SER A 268 -22.81 -10.22 -15.67
N LYS A 269 -22.00 -11.01 -14.93
CA LYS A 269 -21.98 -11.02 -13.47
C LYS A 269 -21.58 -9.66 -12.91
N GLU A 270 -22.07 -9.31 -11.73
CA GLU A 270 -21.84 -8.07 -10.99
C GLU A 270 -20.35 -7.64 -10.98
N ARG A 271 -19.43 -8.59 -10.81
CA ARG A 271 -17.99 -8.32 -10.81
C ARG A 271 -17.48 -7.64 -12.10
N ARG A 272 -17.95 -8.06 -13.27
CA ARG A 272 -17.55 -7.45 -14.56
C ARG A 272 -18.14 -6.05 -14.71
N ARG A 273 -19.39 -5.87 -14.29
CA ARG A 273 -20.07 -4.59 -14.27
C ARG A 273 -19.30 -3.57 -13.41
N TYR A 274 -18.94 -3.91 -12.17
CA TYR A 274 -18.17 -3.01 -11.31
C TYR A 274 -16.75 -2.77 -11.82
N ARG A 275 -16.11 -3.74 -12.45
CA ARG A 275 -14.81 -3.54 -13.11
C ARG A 275 -14.87 -2.48 -14.22
N SER A 276 -15.87 -2.52 -15.10
CA SER A 276 -16.03 -1.49 -16.14
C SER A 276 -16.42 -0.14 -15.56
N LYS A 277 -17.32 -0.10 -14.57
CA LYS A 277 -17.68 1.11 -13.83
C LYS A 277 -16.47 1.78 -13.17
N GLY A 278 -15.62 1.03 -12.51
CA GLY A 278 -14.39 1.55 -11.92
C GLY A 278 -13.44 2.15 -12.95
N ARG A 279 -13.33 1.54 -14.13
CA ARG A 279 -12.54 2.11 -15.25
C ARG A 279 -13.12 3.42 -15.78
N ILE A 280 -14.44 3.57 -15.83
CA ILE A 280 -15.08 4.85 -16.20
C ILE A 280 -14.65 5.92 -15.19
N TYR A 281 -14.79 5.66 -13.88
CA TYR A 281 -14.37 6.61 -12.84
C TYR A 281 -12.86 6.92 -12.90
N HIS A 282 -12.04 5.95 -13.25
CA HIS A 282 -10.61 6.15 -13.43
C HIS A 282 -10.32 7.15 -14.56
N TYR A 283 -10.95 6.99 -15.74
CA TYR A 283 -10.80 7.95 -16.83
C TYR A 283 -11.42 9.32 -16.51
N LEU A 284 -12.53 9.37 -15.79
CA LEU A 284 -13.09 10.63 -15.30
C LEU A 284 -12.13 11.35 -14.37
N GLY A 285 -11.43 10.63 -13.49
CA GLY A 285 -10.38 11.19 -12.65
C GLY A 285 -9.20 11.75 -13.43
N MET A 286 -8.80 11.09 -14.54
CA MET A 286 -7.80 11.64 -15.48
C MET A 286 -8.29 12.94 -16.11
N LEU A 287 -9.53 12.96 -16.60
CA LEU A 287 -10.10 14.14 -17.25
C LEU A 287 -10.18 15.34 -16.29
N GLU A 288 -10.65 15.11 -15.06
CA GLU A 288 -10.70 16.13 -14.02
C GLU A 288 -9.29 16.70 -13.71
N ALA A 289 -8.28 15.84 -13.65
CA ALA A 289 -6.90 16.31 -13.39
C ALA A 289 -6.34 17.14 -14.54
N LYS A 290 -6.62 16.78 -15.79
CA LYS A 290 -6.25 17.58 -16.97
C LYS A 290 -6.96 18.94 -16.97
N TRP A 291 -8.25 18.96 -16.68
CA TRP A 291 -9.04 20.19 -16.65
C TRP A 291 -8.59 21.18 -15.57
N ASN A 292 -8.22 20.64 -14.40
CA ASN A 292 -7.77 21.46 -13.26
C ASN A 292 -6.29 21.86 -13.32
N GLY A 293 -5.57 21.60 -14.41
CA GLY A 293 -4.14 21.90 -14.56
C GLY A 293 -3.25 21.12 -13.56
N GLN A 294 -3.71 20.02 -13.01
CA GLN A 294 -2.96 19.21 -12.03
C GLN A 294 -2.01 18.20 -12.71
N ALA A 295 -2.07 18.08 -14.02
CA ALA A 295 -1.22 17.17 -14.79
C ALA A 295 0.10 17.81 -15.24
N ASP A 296 0.20 19.15 -15.17
CA ASP A 296 1.33 19.92 -15.67
C ASP A 296 2.20 20.51 -14.54
N LYS A 297 1.93 20.13 -13.28
CA LYS A 297 2.71 20.42 -12.09
C LYS A 297 3.28 19.13 -11.49
#